data_744dd75c9e687a0174f027deb024f507
#
_entry.id   744dd75c9e687a0174f027deb024f507
#
_cell.length_a   1.000
_cell.length_b   1.000
_cell.length_c   1.000
_cell.angle_alpha   90.00
_cell.angle_beta   90.00
_cell.angle_gamma   90.00
#
_symmetry.space_group_name_H-M   'P 1'
#
loop_
_entity.id
_entity.type
_entity.pdbx_description
1 polymer ?
#
loop_
_entity_poly.entity_id
_entity_poly.type
_entity_poly.pdbx_seq_one_letter_code
_entity_poly.pdbx_strand_id
1 'polypeptide(L)'
;GFLGRSSRFIHFGLSNKKIKAIKVRWPQGDSEEFALASPGRRYLLKKGRGVPTAINSSQLSGLQGEGLERASKKKSPWIHVPLTIPMPPIVMNDSNNQKVVLPLGNEKAYLINFWDPECADCAIELLEWKKERSKLPGELQIVTLLANANLSHEVGREFIEEHQLPFAWGKIESDSAFLLAKLLQKLFQTRDRFEAPASFLINRKGELISFALGKVSVDEINAEVAAIPKAPETTEKRLNRLYGKGVWLAPVERENLLFVPEILLNKGEVALAANYVRRAWDHLSRHRKINDLLVAIGDYYFKGGNIAQGLNFYLNALNKGHLNPVVMNNVAWQLATHKDRRIRNGNLAVKWALKALQITKGRQATYYDTLAAGYAEKAMFVEALNFIEKGLEIAELSGDSSSRTDLLKAKEYYLRKIPHRGE
;
A
#
# COMPACT_ATOMS: atom_id res chain seq x y z
N GLY A 1 21.49 8.27 -13.77
CA GLY A 1 22.52 7.81 -12.89
C GLY A 1 22.11 7.75 -11.43
N PHE A 2 20.85 7.45 -11.12
CA PHE A 2 20.44 7.20 -9.74
C PHE A 2 20.32 5.71 -9.50
N LEU A 3 20.99 5.20 -8.45
CA LEU A 3 20.68 3.93 -7.80
C LEU A 3 21.40 2.66 -8.27
N GLY A 4 22.57 2.74 -8.90
CA GLY A 4 23.50 1.62 -8.81
C GLY A 4 24.47 1.85 -7.66
N ARG A 5 24.16 1.46 -6.43
CA ARG A 5 25.15 1.36 -5.35
C ARG A 5 26.03 0.11 -5.47
N SER A 6 26.32 -0.32 -6.67
CA SER A 6 27.31 -1.38 -6.90
C SER A 6 28.74 -0.87 -6.92
N SER A 7 28.96 0.44 -7.04
CA SER A 7 30.30 1.01 -6.90
C SER A 7 30.22 2.38 -6.24
N ARG A 8 31.13 2.68 -5.31
CA ARG A 8 31.34 4.02 -4.75
C ARG A 8 31.95 5.00 -5.76
N PHE A 9 32.04 4.57 -7.02
CA PHE A 9 32.66 5.34 -8.09
C PHE A 9 31.64 5.64 -9.16
N ILE A 10 31.66 6.88 -9.67
CA ILE A 10 30.94 7.28 -10.86
C ILE A 10 31.90 7.15 -12.03
N HIS A 11 31.55 6.35 -13.05
CA HIS A 11 32.36 6.15 -14.24
C HIS A 11 31.85 7.03 -15.39
N PHE A 12 32.78 7.74 -16.02
CA PHE A 12 32.50 8.53 -17.21
C PHE A 12 33.23 7.94 -18.41
N GLY A 13 32.51 7.51 -19.42
CA GLY A 13 33.09 7.13 -20.73
C GLY A 13 33.42 8.37 -21.52
N LEU A 14 34.70 8.60 -21.77
CA LEU A 14 35.17 9.81 -22.47
C LEU A 14 35.39 9.57 -23.98
N SER A 15 35.40 8.32 -24.45
CA SER A 15 35.87 7.99 -25.80
C SER A 15 37.23 8.69 -26.08
N ASN A 16 37.35 9.43 -27.16
CA ASN A 16 38.56 10.20 -27.48
C ASN A 16 38.52 11.68 -27.05
N LYS A 17 37.55 12.05 -26.18
CA LYS A 17 37.38 13.44 -25.75
C LYS A 17 38.25 13.78 -24.56
N LYS A 18 38.82 15.00 -24.55
CA LYS A 18 39.58 15.52 -23.39
C LYS A 18 38.62 16.05 -22.32
N ILE A 19 38.96 15.82 -21.04
CA ILE A 19 38.25 16.42 -19.92
C ILE A 19 38.57 17.91 -19.92
N LYS A 20 37.53 18.75 -19.96
CA LYS A 20 37.67 20.21 -19.85
C LYS A 20 37.56 20.69 -18.40
N ALA A 21 36.62 20.14 -17.65
CA ALA A 21 36.37 20.46 -16.25
C ALA A 21 35.56 19.35 -15.59
N ILE A 22 35.66 19.21 -14.27
CA ILE A 22 34.78 18.36 -13.46
C ILE A 22 33.94 19.30 -12.58
N LYS A 23 32.64 19.40 -12.89
CA LYS A 23 31.68 20.16 -12.05
C LYS A 23 30.84 19.21 -11.23
N VAL A 24 30.82 19.43 -9.93
CA VAL A 24 30.04 18.65 -8.97
C VAL A 24 28.97 19.56 -8.39
N ARG A 25 27.71 19.16 -8.51
CA ARG A 25 26.59 19.74 -7.80
C ARG A 25 26.32 18.90 -6.55
N TRP A 26 26.54 19.48 -5.41
CA TRP A 26 26.34 18.80 -4.13
C TRP A 26 24.85 18.73 -3.75
N PRO A 27 24.43 17.76 -2.94
CA PRO A 27 23.03 17.58 -2.56
C PRO A 27 22.38 18.82 -1.90
N GLN A 28 23.20 19.69 -1.32
CA GLN A 28 22.75 20.96 -0.70
C GLN A 28 22.54 22.10 -1.71
N GLY A 29 22.74 21.85 -3.00
CA GLY A 29 22.50 22.81 -4.08
C GLY A 29 23.74 23.55 -4.57
N ASP A 30 24.82 23.59 -3.81
CA ASP A 30 26.10 24.24 -4.17
C ASP A 30 26.76 23.51 -5.34
N SER A 31 27.43 24.25 -6.20
CA SER A 31 28.25 23.70 -7.29
C SER A 31 29.71 24.06 -7.11
N GLU A 32 30.60 23.10 -7.33
CA GLU A 32 32.03 23.26 -7.20
C GLU A 32 32.72 22.72 -8.46
N GLU A 33 33.75 23.41 -8.92
CA GLU A 33 34.57 23.00 -10.04
C GLU A 33 35.90 22.51 -9.54
N PHE A 34 36.30 21.31 -9.96
CA PHE A 34 37.59 20.70 -9.62
C PHE A 34 38.55 20.84 -10.78
N ALA A 35 39.82 21.04 -10.45
CA ALA A 35 40.90 21.12 -11.40
C ALA A 35 40.94 19.84 -12.31
N LEU A 36 41.63 19.99 -13.44
CA LEU A 36 41.72 18.91 -14.43
C LEU A 36 42.30 17.62 -13.85
N ALA A 37 41.62 16.50 -14.09
CA ALA A 37 42.02 15.16 -13.78
C ALA A 37 42.48 14.43 -15.04
N SER A 38 43.48 13.58 -14.94
CA SER A 38 43.94 12.75 -16.08
C SER A 38 42.98 11.60 -16.35
N PRO A 39 42.68 11.28 -17.61
CA PRO A 39 41.89 10.10 -17.97
C PRO A 39 42.51 8.81 -17.44
N GLY A 40 41.68 7.78 -17.25
CA GLY A 40 42.15 6.45 -16.84
C GLY A 40 42.54 6.30 -15.38
N ARG A 41 42.25 7.31 -14.53
CA ARG A 41 42.55 7.26 -13.10
C ARG A 41 41.27 7.42 -12.27
N ARG A 42 41.35 7.06 -11.00
CA ARG A 42 40.29 7.24 -10.00
C ARG A 42 40.64 8.44 -9.11
N TYR A 43 39.64 9.22 -8.79
CA TYR A 43 39.82 10.43 -7.97
C TYR A 43 38.77 10.49 -6.85
N LEU A 44 39.20 10.97 -5.68
CA LEU A 44 38.32 11.37 -4.61
C LEU A 44 38.08 12.87 -4.70
N LEU A 45 36.81 13.26 -4.85
CA LEU A 45 36.39 14.66 -4.83
C LEU A 45 35.82 14.98 -3.45
N LYS A 46 36.43 15.91 -2.74
CA LYS A 46 35.96 16.40 -1.43
C LYS A 46 35.48 17.83 -1.54
N LYS A 47 34.27 18.12 -1.04
CA LYS A 47 33.67 19.47 -1.03
C LYS A 47 34.65 20.45 -0.37
N GLY A 48 34.81 21.62 -0.98
CA GLY A 48 35.66 22.71 -0.48
C GLY A 48 37.15 22.56 -0.79
N ARG A 49 37.58 21.55 -1.56
CA ARG A 49 39.02 21.37 -1.88
C ARG A 49 39.42 21.80 -3.29
N GLY A 50 38.51 21.93 -4.24
CA GLY A 50 38.78 22.36 -5.61
C GLY A 50 39.76 21.50 -6.41
N VAL A 51 40.49 20.59 -5.77
CA VAL A 51 41.51 19.73 -6.37
C VAL A 51 41.15 18.26 -6.15
N PRO A 52 41.07 17.42 -7.25
CA PRO A 52 40.81 16.02 -7.11
C PRO A 52 42.01 15.25 -6.58
N THR A 53 41.82 14.40 -5.59
CA THR A 53 42.90 13.55 -5.03
C THR A 53 42.92 12.22 -5.77
N ALA A 54 44.03 11.92 -6.45
CA ALA A 54 44.17 10.64 -7.12
C ALA A 54 44.21 9.48 -6.10
N ILE A 55 43.46 8.42 -6.37
CA ILE A 55 43.41 7.21 -5.55
C ILE A 55 44.21 6.14 -6.26
N ASN A 56 45.30 5.70 -5.65
CA ASN A 56 46.07 4.57 -6.12
C ASN A 56 45.36 3.26 -5.75
N SER A 57 45.44 2.26 -6.65
CA SER A 57 44.85 0.92 -6.43
C SER A 57 45.31 0.26 -5.12
N SER A 58 46.54 0.55 -4.69
CA SER A 58 47.11 0.07 -3.42
C SER A 58 46.45 0.66 -2.16
N GLN A 59 45.84 1.83 -2.23
CA GLN A 59 45.08 2.43 -1.11
C GLN A 59 43.68 1.85 -0.94
N LEU A 60 43.23 1.01 -1.88
CA LEU A 60 41.97 0.25 -1.78
C LEU A 60 42.16 -1.13 -1.15
N SER A 61 43.39 -1.51 -0.84
CA SER A 61 43.74 -2.82 -0.27
C SER A 61 43.28 -3.00 1.20
N GLY A 62 42.84 -1.96 1.88
CA GLY A 62 42.12 -2.09 3.16
C GLY A 62 40.71 -2.67 3.07
N LEU A 63 40.23 -3.00 1.85
CA LEU A 63 39.00 -3.74 1.54
C LEU A 63 39.33 -5.10 0.88
N GLN A 64 40.49 -5.65 1.08
CA GLN A 64 40.72 -7.07 0.88
C GLN A 64 39.94 -7.82 1.99
N GLY A 65 38.62 -7.99 1.77
CA GLY A 65 37.94 -9.14 2.31
C GLY A 65 38.72 -10.34 1.84
N GLU A 66 39.14 -11.20 2.76
CA GLU A 66 39.77 -12.48 2.52
C GLU A 66 39.12 -13.13 1.30
N GLY A 67 39.98 -13.52 0.35
CA GLY A 67 39.74 -14.33 -0.81
C GLY A 67 38.25 -14.40 -1.24
N LEU A 68 37.80 -13.42 -2.01
CA LEU A 68 36.71 -13.69 -2.92
C LEU A 68 37.29 -14.67 -3.96
N GLU A 69 37.37 -15.95 -3.59
CA GLU A 69 37.25 -16.99 -4.57
C GLU A 69 36.12 -16.57 -5.51
N ARG A 70 36.44 -16.41 -6.77
CA ARG A 70 35.46 -16.36 -7.86
C ARG A 70 34.77 -17.73 -7.93
N ALA A 71 34.09 -18.11 -6.85
CA ALA A 71 33.03 -19.06 -6.97
C ALA A 71 32.04 -18.39 -7.92
N SER A 72 31.79 -18.99 -9.04
CA SER A 72 30.66 -18.76 -9.90
C SER A 72 29.40 -19.17 -9.14
N LYS A 73 29.14 -18.50 -8.02
CA LYS A 73 27.86 -18.64 -7.31
C LYS A 73 26.83 -18.12 -8.30
N LYS A 74 26.05 -19.02 -8.87
CA LYS A 74 24.81 -18.72 -9.58
C LYS A 74 24.18 -17.55 -8.86
N LYS A 75 24.06 -16.40 -9.53
CA LYS A 75 23.45 -15.22 -8.92
C LYS A 75 22.04 -15.64 -8.59
N SER A 76 21.65 -15.52 -7.31
CA SER A 76 20.28 -15.78 -6.90
C SER A 76 19.34 -14.95 -7.77
N PRO A 77 18.27 -15.52 -8.33
CA PRO A 77 17.28 -14.78 -9.11
C PRO A 77 16.43 -13.84 -8.24
N TRP A 78 16.53 -13.97 -6.91
CA TRP A 78 15.73 -13.19 -5.97
C TRP A 78 16.19 -11.74 -5.86
N ILE A 79 15.21 -10.86 -6.00
CA ILE A 79 15.32 -9.42 -5.77
C ILE A 79 14.63 -9.11 -4.45
N HIS A 80 15.39 -8.61 -3.48
CA HIS A 80 14.83 -8.30 -2.15
C HIS A 80 14.22 -6.92 -2.10
N VAL A 81 13.09 -6.82 -1.44
CA VAL A 81 12.39 -5.56 -1.18
C VAL A 81 12.88 -5.01 0.16
N PRO A 82 13.59 -3.87 0.18
CA PRO A 82 14.16 -3.31 1.42
C PRO A 82 13.10 -2.96 2.45
N LEU A 83 11.99 -2.43 1.98
CA LEU A 83 10.78 -2.16 2.76
C LEU A 83 9.71 -3.13 2.30
N THR A 84 9.14 -3.89 3.21
CA THR A 84 8.00 -4.75 2.87
C THR A 84 6.87 -3.93 2.26
N ILE A 85 6.21 -4.47 1.24
CA ILE A 85 5.17 -3.77 0.48
C ILE A 85 3.87 -4.55 0.60
N PRO A 86 2.80 -3.94 1.12
CA PRO A 86 1.48 -4.57 1.12
C PRO A 86 1.09 -4.96 -0.31
N MET A 87 0.87 -6.26 -0.54
CA MET A 87 0.46 -6.74 -1.85
C MET A 87 -0.93 -6.23 -2.22
N PRO A 88 -1.17 -5.82 -3.46
CA PRO A 88 -2.52 -5.61 -3.97
C PRO A 88 -3.38 -6.85 -3.76
N PRO A 89 -4.71 -6.74 -3.68
CA PRO A 89 -5.57 -7.92 -3.71
C PRO A 89 -5.34 -8.69 -5.01
N ILE A 90 -5.17 -10.00 -4.88
CA ILE A 90 -5.05 -10.91 -6.03
C ILE A 90 -6.37 -11.64 -6.16
N VAL A 91 -7.12 -11.28 -7.18
CA VAL A 91 -8.36 -11.95 -7.59
C VAL A 91 -7.99 -12.96 -8.66
N MET A 92 -8.48 -14.18 -8.52
CA MET A 92 -8.23 -15.26 -9.46
C MET A 92 -9.48 -16.14 -9.62
N ASN A 93 -9.56 -16.87 -10.70
CA ASN A 93 -10.45 -18.02 -10.80
C ASN A 93 -9.69 -19.25 -10.33
N ASP A 94 -10.18 -19.89 -9.26
CA ASP A 94 -9.56 -21.07 -8.66
C ASP A 94 -9.67 -22.32 -9.55
N SER A 95 -9.18 -23.47 -9.08
CA SER A 95 -9.25 -24.75 -9.82
C SER A 95 -10.67 -25.16 -10.25
N ASN A 96 -11.69 -24.68 -9.57
CA ASN A 96 -13.10 -24.89 -9.90
C ASN A 96 -13.69 -23.79 -10.78
N ASN A 97 -12.86 -22.88 -11.29
CA ASN A 97 -13.26 -21.71 -12.06
C ASN A 97 -14.16 -20.74 -11.26
N GLN A 98 -14.03 -20.73 -9.93
CA GLN A 98 -14.73 -19.80 -9.07
C GLN A 98 -13.87 -18.57 -8.78
N LYS A 99 -14.47 -17.39 -8.89
CA LYS A 99 -13.79 -16.13 -8.60
C LYS A 99 -13.54 -15.98 -7.09
N VAL A 100 -12.28 -15.98 -6.71
CA VAL A 100 -11.84 -15.87 -5.30
C VAL A 100 -10.77 -14.81 -5.14
N VAL A 101 -10.66 -14.28 -3.94
CA VAL A 101 -9.57 -13.37 -3.55
C VAL A 101 -8.59 -14.15 -2.69
N LEU A 102 -7.30 -14.16 -3.05
CA LEU A 102 -6.28 -14.78 -2.20
C LEU A 102 -6.25 -14.12 -0.82
N PRO A 103 -6.37 -14.90 0.25
CA PRO A 103 -6.49 -14.38 1.61
C PRO A 103 -5.13 -13.96 2.18
N LEU A 104 -4.45 -13.03 1.53
CA LEU A 104 -3.15 -12.52 1.96
C LEU A 104 -3.28 -11.75 3.28
N GLY A 105 -2.34 -11.98 4.20
CA GLY A 105 -2.37 -11.35 5.53
C GLY A 105 -3.23 -12.08 6.56
N ASN A 106 -3.48 -13.38 6.33
CA ASN A 106 -4.19 -14.29 7.24
C ASN A 106 -3.24 -15.13 8.11
N GLU A 107 -2.12 -14.57 8.50
CA GLU A 107 -1.05 -15.21 9.30
C GLU A 107 -0.32 -16.35 8.57
N LYS A 108 -0.51 -16.51 7.26
CA LYS A 108 0.21 -17.46 6.42
C LYS A 108 1.17 -16.75 5.47
N ALA A 109 2.33 -17.35 5.23
CA ALA A 109 3.25 -16.92 4.19
C ALA A 109 2.89 -17.59 2.87
N TYR A 110 3.07 -16.88 1.76
CA TYR A 110 2.74 -17.37 0.42
C TYR A 110 3.94 -17.28 -0.51
N LEU A 111 4.11 -18.32 -1.33
CA LEU A 111 4.88 -18.27 -2.57
C LEU A 111 3.87 -18.29 -3.71
N ILE A 112 3.78 -17.18 -4.43
CA ILE A 112 2.92 -17.06 -5.60
C ILE A 112 3.80 -17.14 -6.83
N ASN A 113 3.62 -18.18 -7.63
CA ASN A 113 4.34 -18.37 -8.88
C ASN A 113 3.41 -18.08 -10.07
N PHE A 114 3.89 -17.33 -11.01
CA PHE A 114 3.20 -17.02 -12.26
C PHE A 114 3.82 -17.82 -13.39
N TRP A 115 2.99 -18.54 -14.11
CA TRP A 115 3.40 -19.45 -15.16
C TRP A 115 2.52 -19.32 -16.42
N ASP A 116 3.02 -19.86 -17.50
CA ASP A 116 2.34 -19.96 -18.78
C ASP A 116 2.63 -21.35 -19.38
N PRO A 117 1.64 -22.11 -19.89
CA PRO A 117 1.86 -23.42 -20.48
C PRO A 117 2.77 -23.40 -21.71
N GLU A 118 2.86 -22.26 -22.42
CA GLU A 118 3.77 -22.08 -23.56
C GLU A 118 5.22 -21.77 -23.14
N CYS A 119 5.46 -21.56 -21.86
CA CYS A 119 6.77 -21.24 -21.30
C CYS A 119 7.52 -22.51 -20.88
N ALA A 120 8.52 -22.93 -21.62
CA ALA A 120 9.30 -24.13 -21.31
C ALA A 120 9.98 -24.06 -19.92
N ASP A 121 10.52 -22.92 -19.52
CA ASP A 121 11.13 -22.72 -18.20
C ASP A 121 10.12 -22.87 -17.07
N CYS A 122 8.86 -22.47 -17.30
CA CYS A 122 7.77 -22.64 -16.33
C CYS A 122 7.45 -24.12 -16.09
N ALA A 123 7.35 -24.90 -17.16
CA ALA A 123 7.10 -26.34 -17.07
C ALA A 123 8.25 -27.06 -16.33
N ILE A 124 9.49 -26.73 -16.66
CA ILE A 124 10.67 -27.30 -16.00
C ILE A 124 10.66 -26.96 -14.51
N GLU A 125 10.40 -25.70 -14.15
CA GLU A 125 10.34 -25.22 -12.76
C GLU A 125 9.29 -25.99 -11.95
N LEU A 126 8.06 -26.05 -12.43
CA LEU A 126 6.95 -26.70 -11.72
C LEU A 126 7.15 -28.21 -11.59
N LEU A 127 7.72 -28.88 -12.59
CA LEU A 127 8.09 -30.29 -12.53
C LEU A 127 9.25 -30.56 -11.55
N GLU A 128 10.23 -29.67 -11.46
CA GLU A 128 11.30 -29.71 -10.46
C GLU A 128 10.71 -29.58 -9.05
N TRP A 129 9.82 -28.61 -8.84
CA TRP A 129 9.12 -28.44 -7.54
C TRP A 129 8.26 -29.64 -7.18
N LYS A 130 7.55 -30.26 -8.15
CA LYS A 130 6.81 -31.50 -7.93
C LYS A 130 7.74 -32.62 -7.47
N LYS A 131 8.84 -32.84 -8.17
CA LYS A 131 9.84 -33.87 -7.85
C LYS A 131 10.44 -33.69 -6.46
N GLU A 132 10.70 -32.46 -6.07
CA GLU A 132 11.35 -32.12 -4.81
C GLU A 132 10.37 -31.60 -3.74
N ARG A 133 9.07 -31.90 -3.89
CA ARG A 133 8.00 -31.37 -3.02
C ARG A 133 8.26 -31.57 -1.53
N SER A 134 8.83 -32.72 -1.13
CA SER A 134 9.12 -33.02 0.26
C SER A 134 10.17 -32.09 0.89
N LYS A 135 10.97 -31.40 0.07
CA LYS A 135 11.96 -30.43 0.53
C LYS A 135 11.39 -29.02 0.67
N LEU A 136 10.21 -28.73 0.11
CA LEU A 136 9.58 -27.44 0.22
C LEU A 136 9.08 -27.18 1.64
N PRO A 137 9.14 -25.91 2.15
CA PRO A 137 8.72 -25.61 3.53
C PRO A 137 7.23 -25.86 3.73
N GLY A 138 6.87 -26.73 4.67
CA GLY A 138 5.48 -27.16 4.92
C GLY A 138 4.55 -26.03 5.39
N GLU A 139 5.11 -24.98 5.99
CA GLU A 139 4.35 -23.79 6.44
C GLU A 139 4.08 -22.78 5.31
N LEU A 140 4.75 -22.92 4.16
CA LEU A 140 4.60 -22.02 3.01
C LEU A 140 3.41 -22.44 2.16
N GLN A 141 2.47 -21.53 1.95
CA GLN A 141 1.36 -21.76 1.00
C GLN A 141 1.84 -21.46 -0.41
N ILE A 142 1.94 -22.49 -1.24
CA ILE A 142 2.34 -22.35 -2.65
C ILE A 142 1.08 -22.29 -3.50
N VAL A 143 0.94 -21.20 -4.26
CA VAL A 143 -0.15 -20.99 -5.22
C VAL A 143 0.46 -20.66 -6.57
N THR A 144 0.06 -21.39 -7.60
CA THR A 144 0.54 -21.19 -8.97
C THR A 144 -0.55 -20.56 -9.82
N LEU A 145 -0.24 -19.47 -10.50
CA LEU A 145 -1.22 -18.67 -11.25
C LEU A 145 -0.90 -18.66 -12.74
N LEU A 146 -1.86 -19.12 -13.56
CA LEU A 146 -1.81 -18.92 -14.99
C LEU A 146 -1.83 -17.42 -15.28
N ALA A 147 -0.73 -16.89 -15.83
CA ALA A 147 -0.53 -15.45 -16.01
C ALA A 147 -1.07 -14.92 -17.34
N ASN A 148 -1.19 -15.78 -18.36
CA ASN A 148 -1.61 -15.38 -19.70
C ASN A 148 -3.13 -15.10 -19.76
N ALA A 149 -3.47 -13.81 -19.89
CA ALA A 149 -4.85 -13.38 -19.93
C ALA A 149 -5.63 -13.93 -21.16
N ASN A 150 -4.94 -14.23 -22.26
CA ASN A 150 -5.55 -14.68 -23.52
C ASN A 150 -5.92 -16.17 -23.49
N LEU A 151 -5.31 -16.96 -22.61
CA LEU A 151 -5.60 -18.38 -22.47
C LEU A 151 -6.87 -18.58 -21.64
N SER A 152 -7.64 -19.64 -21.97
CA SER A 152 -8.78 -20.02 -21.16
C SER A 152 -8.35 -20.67 -19.84
N HIS A 153 -9.25 -20.73 -18.88
CA HIS A 153 -9.02 -21.48 -17.65
C HIS A 153 -8.81 -22.97 -17.92
N GLU A 154 -9.47 -23.49 -18.95
CA GLU A 154 -9.42 -24.91 -19.36
C GLU A 154 -8.01 -25.33 -19.79
N VAL A 155 -7.34 -24.51 -20.61
CA VAL A 155 -5.93 -24.76 -21.00
C VAL A 155 -5.02 -24.87 -19.78
N GLY A 156 -5.26 -24.02 -18.76
CA GLY A 156 -4.53 -24.11 -17.49
C GLY A 156 -4.83 -25.41 -16.74
N ARG A 157 -6.07 -25.85 -16.73
CA ARG A 157 -6.48 -27.12 -16.11
C ARG A 157 -5.83 -28.32 -16.79
N GLU A 158 -5.91 -28.39 -18.11
CA GLU A 158 -5.28 -29.45 -18.91
C GLU A 158 -3.78 -29.57 -18.61
N PHE A 159 -3.07 -28.45 -18.57
CA PHE A 159 -1.65 -28.45 -18.23
C PHE A 159 -1.38 -29.00 -16.81
N ILE A 160 -2.15 -28.57 -15.82
CA ILE A 160 -1.99 -29.02 -14.42
C ILE A 160 -2.28 -30.53 -14.29
N GLU A 161 -3.33 -31.03 -14.96
CA GLU A 161 -3.72 -32.43 -14.95
C GLU A 161 -2.73 -33.32 -15.71
N GLU A 162 -2.32 -32.94 -16.91
CA GLU A 162 -1.32 -33.64 -17.71
C GLU A 162 -0.03 -33.86 -16.93
N HIS A 163 0.45 -32.79 -16.28
CA HIS A 163 1.68 -32.84 -15.51
C HIS A 163 1.47 -33.29 -14.07
N GLN A 164 0.24 -33.56 -13.63
CA GLN A 164 -0.15 -33.97 -12.27
C GLN A 164 0.50 -33.06 -11.20
N LEU A 165 0.41 -31.74 -11.38
CA LEU A 165 1.03 -30.79 -10.48
C LEU A 165 0.25 -30.69 -9.15
N PRO A 166 0.92 -30.88 -7.99
CA PRO A 166 0.25 -30.99 -6.70
C PRO A 166 0.04 -29.65 -5.98
N PHE A 167 0.09 -28.54 -6.71
CA PHE A 167 0.02 -27.20 -6.12
C PHE A 167 -1.40 -26.63 -6.26
N ALA A 168 -1.81 -25.80 -5.30
CA ALA A 168 -2.99 -24.97 -5.49
C ALA A 168 -2.77 -24.05 -6.71
N TRP A 169 -3.78 -23.95 -7.58
CA TRP A 169 -3.64 -23.18 -8.80
C TRP A 169 -4.91 -22.40 -9.15
N GLY A 170 -4.78 -21.46 -10.04
CA GLY A 170 -5.87 -20.71 -10.63
C GLY A 170 -5.42 -19.84 -11.79
N LYS A 171 -6.35 -19.17 -12.44
CA LYS A 171 -6.07 -18.15 -13.46
C LYS A 171 -6.21 -16.77 -12.83
N ILE A 172 -5.19 -15.94 -12.95
CA ILE A 172 -5.25 -14.56 -12.43
C ILE A 172 -6.26 -13.74 -13.24
N GLU A 173 -7.08 -12.94 -12.56
CA GLU A 173 -7.95 -11.95 -13.19
C GLU A 173 -7.14 -10.80 -13.78
N SER A 174 -7.58 -10.29 -14.95
CA SER A 174 -6.88 -9.25 -15.71
C SER A 174 -6.60 -8.00 -14.90
N ASP A 175 -7.51 -7.58 -14.01
CA ASP A 175 -7.37 -6.43 -13.16
C ASP A 175 -6.29 -6.61 -12.09
N SER A 176 -6.19 -7.81 -11.53
CA SER A 176 -5.14 -8.15 -10.57
C SER A 176 -3.78 -8.23 -11.25
N ALA A 177 -3.71 -8.82 -12.45
CA ALA A 177 -2.48 -8.83 -13.24
C ALA A 177 -2.02 -7.41 -13.58
N PHE A 178 -2.94 -6.53 -13.97
CA PHE A 178 -2.66 -5.12 -14.23
C PHE A 178 -2.13 -4.39 -12.99
N LEU A 179 -2.76 -4.59 -11.81
CA LEU A 179 -2.31 -4.00 -10.56
C LEU A 179 -0.90 -4.45 -10.16
N LEU A 180 -0.60 -5.74 -10.34
CA LEU A 180 0.74 -6.28 -10.08
C LEU A 180 1.79 -5.71 -11.03
N ALA A 181 1.48 -5.65 -12.32
CA ALA A 181 2.37 -5.05 -13.32
C ALA A 181 2.64 -3.58 -12.99
N LYS A 182 1.62 -2.82 -12.61
CA LYS A 182 1.77 -1.42 -12.17
C LYS A 182 2.54 -1.28 -10.88
N LEU A 183 2.40 -2.21 -9.93
CA LEU A 183 3.21 -2.26 -8.72
C LEU A 183 4.69 -2.40 -9.07
N LEU A 184 5.04 -3.39 -9.88
CA LEU A 184 6.41 -3.63 -10.31
C LEU A 184 6.97 -2.46 -11.11
N GLN A 185 6.19 -1.89 -12.03
CA GLN A 185 6.59 -0.74 -12.82
C GLN A 185 6.91 0.47 -11.93
N LYS A 186 6.03 0.81 -11.00
CA LYS A 186 6.19 1.99 -10.14
C LYS A 186 7.28 1.83 -9.10
N LEU A 187 7.43 0.63 -8.54
CA LEU A 187 8.37 0.40 -7.44
C LEU A 187 9.77 0.04 -7.93
N PHE A 188 9.88 -0.64 -9.06
CA PHE A 188 11.12 -1.23 -9.52
C PHE A 188 11.56 -0.74 -10.90
N GLN A 189 10.80 0.19 -11.51
CA GLN A 189 11.06 0.70 -12.86
C GLN A 189 11.21 -0.44 -13.88
N THR A 190 10.43 -1.51 -13.70
CA THR A 190 10.38 -2.63 -14.64
C THR A 190 9.52 -2.28 -15.85
N ARG A 191 9.50 -3.16 -16.86
CA ARG A 191 8.58 -3.06 -18.00
C ARG A 191 7.14 -3.24 -17.54
N ASP A 192 6.17 -2.79 -18.36
CA ASP A 192 4.73 -2.85 -18.05
C ASP A 192 4.17 -4.27 -17.82
N ARG A 193 4.91 -5.29 -18.25
CA ARG A 193 4.55 -6.71 -18.05
C ARG A 193 5.72 -7.43 -17.42
N PHE A 194 5.44 -8.30 -16.47
CA PHE A 194 6.39 -9.30 -16.04
C PHE A 194 6.17 -10.57 -16.89
N GLU A 195 7.27 -11.18 -17.30
CA GLU A 195 7.25 -12.43 -18.06
C GLU A 195 7.29 -13.61 -17.10
N ALA A 196 6.57 -14.66 -17.43
CA ALA A 196 6.64 -15.92 -16.70
C ALA A 196 7.96 -16.68 -17.07
N PRO A 197 8.54 -17.46 -16.15
CA PRO A 197 8.11 -17.63 -14.78
C PRO A 197 8.51 -16.43 -13.90
N ALA A 198 7.65 -16.14 -12.93
CA ALA A 198 7.92 -15.15 -11.90
C ALA A 198 7.37 -15.61 -10.56
N SER A 199 8.14 -15.40 -9.49
CA SER A 199 7.78 -15.85 -8.15
C SER A 199 7.81 -14.70 -7.16
N PHE A 200 6.77 -14.59 -6.31
CA PHE A 200 6.63 -13.58 -5.27
C PHE A 200 6.57 -14.25 -3.90
N LEU A 201 7.48 -13.88 -3.01
CA LEU A 201 7.46 -14.35 -1.63
C LEU A 201 6.80 -13.29 -0.74
N ILE A 202 5.72 -13.69 -0.08
CA ILE A 202 4.83 -12.82 0.69
C ILE A 202 4.84 -13.30 2.14
N ASN A 203 5.04 -12.39 3.08
CA ASN A 203 5.05 -12.70 4.50
C ASN A 203 3.64 -12.92 5.07
N ARG A 204 3.55 -13.30 6.34
CA ARG A 204 2.30 -13.57 7.06
C ARG A 204 1.37 -12.37 7.17
N LYS A 205 1.89 -11.14 7.00
CA LYS A 205 1.09 -9.91 6.97
C LYS A 205 0.54 -9.57 5.58
N GLY A 206 0.84 -10.38 4.56
CA GLY A 206 0.44 -10.12 3.18
C GLY A 206 1.31 -9.07 2.49
N GLU A 207 2.58 -8.94 2.90
CA GLU A 207 3.53 -8.00 2.33
C GLU A 207 4.58 -8.73 1.49
N LEU A 208 4.91 -8.18 0.33
CA LEU A 208 6.00 -8.64 -0.53
C LEU A 208 7.35 -8.42 0.17
N ILE A 209 8.15 -9.46 0.26
CA ILE A 209 9.50 -9.42 0.84
C ILE A 209 10.59 -9.62 -0.19
N SER A 210 10.34 -10.45 -1.18
CA SER A 210 11.22 -10.66 -2.32
C SER A 210 10.42 -11.18 -3.51
N PHE A 211 10.99 -11.02 -4.69
CA PHE A 211 10.44 -11.58 -5.92
C PHE A 211 11.57 -12.03 -6.83
N ALA A 212 11.28 -12.99 -7.69
CA ALA A 212 12.18 -13.47 -8.71
C ALA A 212 11.53 -13.33 -10.09
N LEU A 213 12.33 -12.91 -11.08
CA LEU A 213 11.95 -12.93 -12.49
C LEU A 213 12.80 -13.99 -13.17
N GLY A 214 12.17 -15.06 -13.61
CA GLY A 214 12.81 -16.26 -14.11
C GLY A 214 12.68 -17.43 -13.13
N LYS A 215 13.18 -18.59 -13.56
CA LYS A 215 13.10 -19.85 -12.84
C LYS A 215 13.81 -19.83 -11.49
N VAL A 216 13.19 -20.38 -10.46
CA VAL A 216 13.76 -20.58 -9.13
C VAL A 216 13.73 -22.06 -8.74
N SER A 217 14.83 -22.56 -8.19
CA SER A 217 14.94 -23.94 -7.70
C SER A 217 14.38 -24.07 -6.26
N VAL A 218 14.09 -25.29 -5.86
CA VAL A 218 13.63 -25.59 -4.48
C VAL A 218 14.67 -25.18 -3.44
N ASP A 219 15.97 -25.33 -3.73
CA ASP A 219 17.03 -24.90 -2.81
C ASP A 219 17.07 -23.38 -2.66
N GLU A 220 16.83 -22.63 -3.74
CA GLU A 220 16.74 -21.15 -3.69
C GLU A 220 15.50 -20.71 -2.92
N ILE A 221 14.36 -21.38 -3.08
CA ILE A 221 13.15 -21.11 -2.28
C ILE A 221 13.45 -21.36 -0.79
N ASN A 222 14.04 -22.50 -0.44
CA ASN A 222 14.37 -22.83 0.93
C ASN A 222 15.34 -21.81 1.55
N ALA A 223 16.37 -21.41 0.82
CA ALA A 223 17.31 -20.39 1.27
C ALA A 223 16.63 -19.04 1.50
N GLU A 224 15.69 -18.66 0.63
CA GLU A 224 14.96 -17.41 0.73
C GLU A 224 13.99 -17.42 1.92
N VAL A 225 13.24 -18.51 2.09
CA VAL A 225 12.30 -18.69 3.23
C VAL A 225 13.04 -18.74 4.56
N ALA A 226 14.17 -19.44 4.63
CA ALA A 226 15.01 -19.48 5.82
C ALA A 226 15.60 -18.12 6.20
N ALA A 227 15.73 -17.21 5.23
CA ALA A 227 16.19 -15.84 5.47
C ALA A 227 15.10 -14.92 6.02
N ILE A 228 13.82 -15.36 6.07
CA ILE A 228 12.73 -14.58 6.67
C ILE A 228 12.92 -14.56 8.20
N PRO A 229 12.97 -13.39 8.83
CA PRO A 229 13.05 -13.31 10.29
C PRO A 229 11.81 -13.94 10.95
N LYS A 230 12.05 -14.76 11.96
CA LYS A 230 10.96 -15.36 12.77
C LYS A 230 10.24 -14.32 13.65
N ALA A 231 10.91 -13.22 14.00
CA ALA A 231 10.36 -12.10 14.76
C ALA A 231 10.31 -10.83 13.91
N PRO A 232 9.40 -9.89 14.22
CA PRO A 232 9.37 -8.60 13.56
C PRO A 232 10.73 -7.90 13.66
N GLU A 233 11.28 -7.48 12.52
CA GLU A 233 12.51 -6.70 12.49
C GLU A 233 12.24 -5.25 12.11
N THR A 234 13.05 -4.32 12.61
CA THR A 234 12.99 -2.93 12.17
C THR A 234 13.53 -2.82 10.74
N THR A 235 13.11 -1.76 10.04
CA THR A 235 13.62 -1.45 8.69
C THR A 235 15.15 -1.38 8.67
N GLU A 236 15.76 -0.80 9.70
CA GLU A 236 17.22 -0.68 9.81
C GLU A 236 17.90 -2.05 9.94
N LYS A 237 17.41 -2.92 10.83
CA LYS A 237 17.93 -4.29 10.96
C LYS A 237 17.80 -5.06 9.66
N ARG A 238 16.64 -4.94 8.98
CA ARG A 238 16.41 -5.57 7.68
C ARG A 238 17.40 -5.07 6.63
N LEU A 239 17.59 -3.77 6.51
CA LEU A 239 18.54 -3.17 5.58
C LEU A 239 19.96 -3.66 5.87
N ASN A 240 20.41 -3.65 7.13
CA ASN A 240 21.73 -4.11 7.50
C ASN A 240 21.95 -5.58 7.16
N ARG A 241 20.95 -6.44 7.38
CA ARG A 241 20.98 -7.86 7.03
C ARG A 241 21.08 -8.08 5.51
N LEU A 242 20.35 -7.31 4.73
CA LEU A 242 20.35 -7.41 3.27
C LEU A 242 21.62 -6.85 2.65
N TYR A 243 22.08 -5.67 3.09
CA TYR A 243 23.32 -5.05 2.58
C TYR A 243 24.56 -5.89 2.85
N GLY A 244 24.62 -6.58 3.98
CA GLY A 244 25.76 -7.44 4.34
C GLY A 244 25.92 -8.66 3.43
N LYS A 245 24.88 -9.04 2.68
CA LYS A 245 24.89 -10.22 1.79
C LYS A 245 25.18 -9.90 0.32
N GLY A 246 25.35 -8.63 -0.05
CA GLY A 246 25.59 -8.23 -1.44
C GLY A 246 24.42 -8.52 -2.39
N VAL A 247 23.19 -8.56 -1.87
CA VAL A 247 21.99 -8.84 -2.65
C VAL A 247 21.47 -7.59 -3.37
N TRP A 248 20.72 -7.82 -4.45
CA TRP A 248 20.03 -6.74 -5.14
C TRP A 248 18.86 -6.22 -4.28
N LEU A 249 18.82 -4.89 -4.11
CA LEU A 249 17.77 -4.21 -3.42
C LEU A 249 17.02 -3.32 -4.40
N ALA A 250 15.72 -3.49 -4.46
CA ALA A 250 14.87 -2.59 -5.22
C ALA A 250 14.64 -1.29 -4.43
N PRO A 251 14.77 -0.13 -5.06
CA PRO A 251 14.38 1.13 -4.42
C PRO A 251 12.86 1.18 -4.27
N VAL A 252 12.38 1.50 -3.08
CA VAL A 252 10.96 1.65 -2.81
C VAL A 252 10.65 3.10 -2.51
N GLU A 253 9.91 3.76 -3.38
CA GLU A 253 9.31 5.04 -3.09
C GLU A 253 8.01 4.82 -2.31
N ARG A 254 8.02 5.16 -1.01
CA ARG A 254 6.85 4.98 -0.13
C ARG A 254 5.58 5.71 -0.61
N GLU A 255 5.76 6.77 -1.38
CA GLU A 255 4.67 7.66 -1.80
C GLU A 255 3.74 7.07 -2.88
N ASN A 256 4.14 5.96 -3.51
CA ASN A 256 3.44 5.45 -4.69
C ASN A 256 2.34 4.41 -4.43
N LEU A 257 2.09 4.00 -3.18
CA LEU A 257 1.13 2.92 -2.90
C LEU A 257 -0.35 3.33 -2.96
N LEU A 258 -0.66 4.63 -2.95
CA LEU A 258 -2.06 5.11 -3.10
C LEU A 258 -2.69 4.73 -4.44
N PHE A 259 -1.87 4.51 -5.47
CA PHE A 259 -2.40 4.11 -6.77
C PHE A 259 -3.23 2.81 -6.72
N VAL A 260 -2.92 1.90 -5.79
CA VAL A 260 -3.65 0.62 -5.66
C VAL A 260 -5.12 0.86 -5.30
N PRO A 261 -5.44 1.49 -4.15
CA PRO A 261 -6.83 1.75 -3.82
C PRO A 261 -7.49 2.77 -4.75
N GLU A 262 -6.77 3.71 -5.36
CA GLU A 262 -7.30 4.62 -6.38
C GLU A 262 -7.79 3.84 -7.62
N ILE A 263 -7.01 2.90 -8.13
CA ILE A 263 -7.40 2.05 -9.26
C ILE A 263 -8.61 1.19 -8.90
N LEU A 264 -8.61 0.58 -7.70
CA LEU A 264 -9.72 -0.24 -7.24
C LEU A 264 -11.02 0.56 -7.12
N LEU A 265 -10.96 1.78 -6.58
CA LEU A 265 -12.12 2.69 -6.51
C LEU A 265 -12.64 3.05 -7.89
N ASN A 266 -11.75 3.40 -8.83
CA ASN A 266 -12.14 3.74 -10.21
C ASN A 266 -12.81 2.56 -10.95
N LYS A 267 -12.53 1.32 -10.53
CA LYS A 267 -13.16 0.09 -11.04
C LYS A 267 -14.41 -0.33 -10.26
N GLY A 268 -14.81 0.43 -9.23
CA GLY A 268 -15.95 0.08 -8.38
C GLY A 268 -15.65 -1.00 -7.33
N GLU A 269 -14.40 -1.48 -7.23
CA GLU A 269 -13.97 -2.52 -6.30
C GLU A 269 -13.67 -1.94 -4.89
N VAL A 270 -14.67 -1.23 -4.33
CA VAL A 270 -14.49 -0.44 -3.11
C VAL A 270 -14.18 -1.31 -1.90
N ALA A 271 -14.76 -2.50 -1.80
CA ALA A 271 -14.48 -3.44 -0.71
C ALA A 271 -13.01 -3.89 -0.72
N LEU A 272 -12.44 -4.14 -1.90
CA LEU A 272 -11.01 -4.48 -2.06
C LEU A 272 -10.13 -3.27 -1.74
N ALA A 273 -10.51 -2.07 -2.17
CA ALA A 273 -9.81 -0.83 -1.81
C ALA A 273 -9.78 -0.62 -0.29
N ALA A 274 -10.92 -0.78 0.38
CA ALA A 274 -11.04 -0.65 1.82
C ALA A 274 -10.17 -1.67 2.58
N ASN A 275 -10.17 -2.93 2.14
CA ASN A 275 -9.31 -3.96 2.71
C ASN A 275 -7.83 -3.66 2.52
N TYR A 276 -7.46 -3.20 1.33
CA TYR A 276 -6.08 -2.81 1.06
C TYR A 276 -5.64 -1.64 1.95
N VAL A 277 -6.46 -0.59 2.07
CA VAL A 277 -6.17 0.57 2.93
C VAL A 277 -5.96 0.14 4.39
N ARG A 278 -6.78 -0.78 4.91
CA ARG A 278 -6.59 -1.29 6.29
C ARG A 278 -5.26 -2.04 6.45
N ARG A 279 -4.93 -2.95 5.54
CA ARG A 279 -3.66 -3.71 5.58
C ARG A 279 -2.43 -2.82 5.38
N ALA A 280 -2.55 -1.84 4.48
CA ALA A 280 -1.48 -0.93 4.11
C ALA A 280 -1.43 0.35 4.97
N TRP A 281 -2.15 0.40 6.09
CA TRP A 281 -2.33 1.63 6.88
C TRP A 281 -1.02 2.30 7.28
N ASP A 282 -0.04 1.53 7.74
CA ASP A 282 1.27 2.05 8.15
C ASP A 282 2.03 2.73 7.00
N HIS A 283 1.78 2.29 5.77
CA HIS A 283 2.38 2.86 4.55
C HIS A 283 1.59 4.06 4.02
N LEU A 284 0.26 4.03 4.10
CA LEU A 284 -0.62 5.02 3.48
C LEU A 284 -0.98 6.19 4.40
N SER A 285 -1.00 5.95 5.71
CA SER A 285 -1.56 6.90 6.67
C SER A 285 -0.88 8.27 6.70
N ARG A 286 0.36 8.38 6.25
CA ARG A 286 1.10 9.65 6.22
C ARG A 286 0.99 10.40 4.89
N HIS A 287 0.31 9.82 3.90
CA HIS A 287 0.19 10.46 2.60
C HIS A 287 -0.85 11.58 2.64
N ARG A 288 -0.53 12.73 2.02
CA ARG A 288 -1.40 13.93 2.07
C ARG A 288 -2.80 13.72 1.48
N LYS A 289 -2.93 12.84 0.47
CA LYS A 289 -4.20 12.54 -0.20
C LYS A 289 -5.00 11.42 0.46
N ILE A 290 -4.54 10.89 1.59
CA ILE A 290 -5.22 9.76 2.24
C ILE A 290 -6.64 10.13 2.67
N ASN A 291 -6.87 11.38 3.08
CA ASN A 291 -8.16 11.83 3.56
C ASN A 291 -9.25 11.75 2.50
N ASP A 292 -8.94 12.14 1.25
CA ASP A 292 -9.90 12.08 0.14
C ASP A 292 -10.30 10.64 -0.18
N LEU A 293 -9.33 9.73 -0.13
CA LEU A 293 -9.54 8.30 -0.30
C LEU A 293 -10.43 7.72 0.81
N LEU A 294 -10.15 8.07 2.07
CA LEU A 294 -10.95 7.61 3.21
C LEU A 294 -12.40 8.11 3.11
N VAL A 295 -12.59 9.35 2.68
CA VAL A 295 -13.93 9.92 2.47
C VAL A 295 -14.65 9.17 1.35
N ALA A 296 -14.01 8.95 0.20
CA ALA A 296 -14.62 8.22 -0.91
C ALA A 296 -15.07 6.79 -0.53
N ILE A 297 -14.25 6.08 0.26
CA ILE A 297 -14.61 4.76 0.79
C ILE A 297 -15.76 4.88 1.81
N GLY A 298 -15.71 5.89 2.66
CA GLY A 298 -16.76 6.20 3.64
C GLY A 298 -18.12 6.44 2.97
N ASP A 299 -18.15 7.29 1.93
CA ASP A 299 -19.36 7.59 1.14
C ASP A 299 -20.00 6.32 0.56
N TYR A 300 -19.19 5.42 0.03
CA TYR A 300 -19.69 4.15 -0.51
C TYR A 300 -20.37 3.32 0.56
N TYR A 301 -19.75 3.15 1.73
CA TYR A 301 -20.35 2.37 2.81
C TYR A 301 -21.59 3.02 3.40
N PHE A 302 -21.62 4.35 3.49
CA PHE A 302 -22.83 5.07 3.92
C PHE A 302 -23.98 4.86 2.94
N LYS A 303 -23.75 5.04 1.63
CA LYS A 303 -24.75 4.81 0.57
C LYS A 303 -25.26 3.36 0.56
N GLY A 304 -24.39 2.41 0.86
CA GLY A 304 -24.73 0.99 0.96
C GLY A 304 -25.35 0.56 2.29
N GLY A 305 -25.63 1.50 3.21
CA GLY A 305 -26.26 1.21 4.51
C GLY A 305 -25.31 0.59 5.56
N ASN A 306 -24.02 0.38 5.23
CA ASN A 306 -23.04 -0.11 6.19
C ASN A 306 -22.44 1.05 7.00
N ILE A 307 -23.26 1.62 7.86
CA ILE A 307 -22.94 2.83 8.61
C ILE A 307 -21.69 2.64 9.49
N ALA A 308 -21.55 1.48 10.12
CA ALA A 308 -20.41 1.21 11.02
C ALA A 308 -19.06 1.28 10.27
N GLN A 309 -18.98 0.69 9.08
CA GLN A 309 -17.76 0.78 8.26
C GLN A 309 -17.54 2.19 7.72
N GLY A 310 -18.59 2.84 7.24
CA GLY A 310 -18.53 4.23 6.77
C GLY A 310 -18.01 5.17 7.83
N LEU A 311 -18.54 5.08 9.06
CA LEU A 311 -18.09 5.87 10.21
C LEU A 311 -16.60 5.66 10.50
N ASN A 312 -16.11 4.43 10.43
CA ASN A 312 -14.69 4.16 10.68
C ASN A 312 -13.80 4.93 9.70
N PHE A 313 -14.10 4.90 8.39
CA PHE A 313 -13.34 5.62 7.39
C PHE A 313 -13.45 7.14 7.54
N TYR A 314 -14.64 7.67 7.78
CA TYR A 314 -14.85 9.09 8.01
C TYR A 314 -14.12 9.58 9.26
N LEU A 315 -14.22 8.86 10.38
CA LEU A 315 -13.53 9.23 11.62
C LEU A 315 -12.02 9.23 11.45
N ASN A 316 -11.48 8.28 10.69
CA ASN A 316 -10.06 8.28 10.36
C ASN A 316 -9.66 9.52 9.53
N ALA A 317 -10.46 9.92 8.53
CA ALA A 317 -10.22 11.14 7.77
C ALA A 317 -10.29 12.39 8.67
N LEU A 318 -11.34 12.51 9.48
CA LEU A 318 -11.53 13.65 10.38
C LEU A 318 -10.44 13.76 11.45
N ASN A 319 -9.99 12.65 12.03
CA ASN A 319 -8.89 12.62 13.00
C ASN A 319 -7.55 12.98 12.36
N LYS A 320 -7.41 12.80 11.05
CA LYS A 320 -6.25 13.25 10.27
C LYS A 320 -6.37 14.69 9.75
N GLY A 321 -7.39 15.42 10.19
CA GLY A 321 -7.56 16.84 9.87
C GLY A 321 -8.35 17.12 8.59
N HIS A 322 -9.11 16.16 8.08
CA HIS A 322 -10.08 16.47 7.02
C HIS A 322 -11.12 17.48 7.51
N LEU A 323 -11.27 18.60 6.80
CA LEU A 323 -12.09 19.75 7.25
C LEU A 323 -13.36 19.92 6.39
N ASN A 324 -14.04 18.83 6.06
CA ASN A 324 -15.32 18.90 5.37
C ASN A 324 -16.49 18.93 6.39
N PRO A 325 -17.24 20.05 6.50
CA PRO A 325 -18.32 20.17 7.47
C PRO A 325 -19.48 19.22 7.20
N VAL A 326 -19.73 18.84 5.94
CA VAL A 326 -20.77 17.86 5.59
C VAL A 326 -20.43 16.49 6.18
N VAL A 327 -19.17 16.02 6.00
CA VAL A 327 -18.70 14.75 6.57
C VAL A 327 -18.78 14.80 8.10
N MET A 328 -18.38 15.93 8.72
CA MET A 328 -18.48 16.10 10.17
C MET A 328 -19.92 16.00 10.66
N ASN A 329 -20.85 16.67 9.97
CA ASN A 329 -22.26 16.63 10.31
C ASN A 329 -22.85 15.23 10.16
N ASN A 330 -22.56 14.54 9.06
CA ASN A 330 -23.06 13.19 8.81
C ASN A 330 -22.57 12.20 9.88
N VAL A 331 -21.28 12.31 10.25
CA VAL A 331 -20.70 11.51 11.34
C VAL A 331 -21.40 11.82 12.66
N ALA A 332 -21.57 13.12 12.99
CA ALA A 332 -22.21 13.56 14.23
C ALA A 332 -23.65 13.07 14.31
N TRP A 333 -24.41 13.15 13.22
CA TRP A 333 -25.77 12.67 13.14
C TRP A 333 -25.87 11.18 13.45
N GLN A 334 -25.07 10.35 12.81
CA GLN A 334 -25.08 8.90 13.06
C GLN A 334 -24.66 8.56 14.50
N LEU A 335 -23.67 9.26 15.02
CA LEU A 335 -23.23 9.07 16.40
C LEU A 335 -24.29 9.52 17.42
N ALA A 336 -25.20 10.42 17.07
CA ALA A 336 -26.27 10.87 17.94
C ALA A 336 -27.53 10.01 17.83
N THR A 337 -27.91 9.59 16.61
CA THR A 337 -29.28 9.12 16.34
C THR A 337 -29.38 7.66 15.93
N HIS A 338 -28.27 6.98 15.59
CA HIS A 338 -28.30 5.62 15.07
C HIS A 338 -29.06 4.66 16.00
N LYS A 339 -29.89 3.77 15.42
CA LYS A 339 -30.66 2.81 16.21
C LYS A 339 -29.83 1.81 17.01
N ASP A 340 -28.70 1.38 16.47
CA ASP A 340 -27.74 0.53 17.20
C ASP A 340 -26.96 1.36 18.23
N ARG A 341 -27.17 1.04 19.52
CA ARG A 341 -26.50 1.71 20.64
C ARG A 341 -24.98 1.64 20.56
N ARG A 342 -24.42 0.60 19.98
CA ARG A 342 -22.97 0.40 19.84
C ARG A 342 -22.31 1.44 18.92
N ILE A 343 -23.07 2.05 18.03
CA ILE A 343 -22.60 3.10 17.11
C ILE A 343 -22.70 4.47 17.77
N ARG A 344 -23.66 4.67 18.68
CA ARG A 344 -23.91 5.98 19.27
C ARG A 344 -22.82 6.41 20.25
N ASN A 345 -22.47 7.69 20.17
CA ASN A 345 -21.55 8.38 21.07
C ASN A 345 -21.86 9.88 21.11
N GLY A 346 -22.64 10.30 22.05
CA GLY A 346 -23.10 11.71 22.20
C GLY A 346 -21.95 12.70 22.37
N ASN A 347 -20.84 12.31 23.03
CA ASN A 347 -19.68 13.19 23.18
C ASN A 347 -18.98 13.45 21.86
N LEU A 348 -18.75 12.42 21.05
CA LEU A 348 -18.16 12.57 19.72
C LEU A 348 -19.14 13.26 18.76
N ALA A 349 -20.45 13.00 18.87
CA ALA A 349 -21.48 13.70 18.10
C ALA A 349 -21.42 15.21 18.32
N VAL A 350 -21.45 15.64 19.57
CA VAL A 350 -21.34 17.08 19.94
C VAL A 350 -20.02 17.67 19.43
N LYS A 351 -18.91 16.97 19.62
CA LYS A 351 -17.58 17.43 19.14
C LYS A 351 -17.58 17.76 17.64
N TRP A 352 -18.07 16.84 16.82
CA TRP A 352 -18.02 17.00 15.37
C TRP A 352 -19.09 17.98 14.86
N ALA A 353 -20.29 18.00 15.45
CA ALA A 353 -21.33 18.97 15.11
C ALA A 353 -20.89 20.41 15.41
N LEU A 354 -20.28 20.65 16.58
CA LEU A 354 -19.71 21.96 16.93
C LEU A 354 -18.66 22.41 15.94
N LYS A 355 -17.77 21.48 15.52
CA LYS A 355 -16.73 21.80 14.56
C LYS A 355 -17.30 22.11 13.16
N ALA A 356 -18.34 21.40 12.73
CA ALA A 356 -19.05 21.69 11.51
C ALA A 356 -19.71 23.08 11.55
N LEU A 357 -20.38 23.43 12.63
CA LEU A 357 -20.96 24.76 12.85
C LEU A 357 -19.90 25.87 12.86
N GLN A 358 -18.75 25.63 13.49
CA GLN A 358 -17.66 26.61 13.52
C GLN A 358 -17.15 26.90 12.09
N ILE A 359 -16.93 25.86 11.26
CA ILE A 359 -16.45 26.02 9.89
C ILE A 359 -17.48 26.77 9.03
N THR A 360 -18.76 26.47 9.19
CA THR A 360 -19.85 27.10 8.45
C THR A 360 -20.33 28.42 9.05
N LYS A 361 -19.68 28.88 10.11
CA LYS A 361 -20.04 30.10 10.85
C LYS A 361 -21.50 30.12 11.30
N GLY A 362 -22.02 28.94 11.68
CA GLY A 362 -23.39 28.79 12.18
C GLY A 362 -24.50 29.01 11.16
N ARG A 363 -24.22 29.00 9.86
CA ARG A 363 -25.21 29.36 8.82
C ARG A 363 -26.09 28.20 8.34
N GLN A 364 -25.90 27.00 8.88
CA GLN A 364 -26.64 25.79 8.47
C GLN A 364 -27.59 25.34 9.57
N ALA A 365 -28.88 25.50 9.35
CA ALA A 365 -29.93 25.12 10.32
C ALA A 365 -29.88 23.62 10.69
N THR A 366 -29.63 22.74 9.68
CA THR A 366 -29.51 21.29 9.87
C THR A 366 -28.37 20.89 10.82
N TYR A 367 -27.31 21.70 10.93
CA TYR A 367 -26.21 21.40 11.83
C TYR A 367 -26.53 21.69 13.30
N TYR A 368 -27.46 22.62 13.55
CA TYR A 368 -28.01 22.84 14.89
C TYR A 368 -28.90 21.67 15.35
N ASP A 369 -29.66 21.07 14.43
CA ASP A 369 -30.44 19.86 14.70
C ASP A 369 -29.49 18.69 15.07
N THR A 370 -28.44 18.48 14.29
CA THR A 370 -27.43 17.46 14.59
C THR A 370 -26.75 17.70 15.94
N LEU A 371 -26.43 18.94 16.28
CA LEU A 371 -25.86 19.30 17.57
C LEU A 371 -26.81 19.03 18.72
N ALA A 372 -28.07 19.41 18.55
CA ALA A 372 -29.14 19.16 19.51
C ALA A 372 -29.35 17.66 19.74
N ALA A 373 -29.34 16.86 18.67
CA ALA A 373 -29.41 15.40 18.77
C ALA A 373 -28.22 14.82 19.56
N GLY A 374 -27.02 15.36 19.38
CA GLY A 374 -25.82 14.98 20.16
C GLY A 374 -25.97 15.26 21.65
N TYR A 375 -26.56 16.41 22.04
CA TYR A 375 -26.85 16.73 23.43
C TYR A 375 -27.99 15.87 23.99
N ALA A 376 -29.02 15.60 23.21
CA ALA A 376 -30.13 14.72 23.61
C ALA A 376 -29.64 13.27 23.84
N GLU A 377 -28.69 12.75 23.04
CA GLU A 377 -28.08 11.43 23.29
C GLU A 377 -27.30 11.40 24.63
N LYS A 378 -26.81 12.54 25.10
CA LYS A 378 -26.21 12.72 26.44
C LYS A 378 -27.23 12.95 27.53
N ALA A 379 -28.55 12.91 27.25
CA ALA A 379 -29.64 13.27 28.14
C ALA A 379 -29.62 14.76 28.59
N MET A 380 -28.91 15.64 27.88
CA MET A 380 -28.82 17.08 28.13
C MET A 380 -29.89 17.82 27.30
N PHE A 381 -31.15 17.62 27.69
CA PHE A 381 -32.31 18.09 26.90
C PHE A 381 -32.49 19.61 26.93
N VAL A 382 -32.03 20.30 27.98
CA VAL A 382 -32.09 21.77 28.06
C VAL A 382 -31.16 22.37 26.99
N GLU A 383 -29.93 21.87 26.90
CA GLU A 383 -28.95 22.30 25.89
C GLU A 383 -29.42 21.93 24.47
N ALA A 384 -30.01 20.73 24.31
CA ALA A 384 -30.59 20.32 23.04
C ALA A 384 -31.67 21.31 22.57
N LEU A 385 -32.61 21.67 23.43
CA LEU A 385 -33.69 22.66 23.14
C LEU A 385 -33.11 24.04 22.81
N ASN A 386 -32.09 24.51 23.53
CA ASN A 386 -31.43 25.78 23.24
C ASN A 386 -30.83 25.81 21.82
N PHE A 387 -30.25 24.69 21.35
CA PHE A 387 -29.71 24.59 19.98
C PHE A 387 -30.80 24.41 18.93
N ILE A 388 -31.92 23.77 19.24
CA ILE A 388 -33.11 23.75 18.38
C ILE A 388 -33.63 25.16 18.13
N GLU A 389 -33.77 26.01 19.17
CA GLU A 389 -34.22 27.39 18.98
C GLU A 389 -33.30 28.18 18.05
N LYS A 390 -31.98 28.05 18.23
CA LYS A 390 -31.01 28.68 17.31
C LYS A 390 -31.15 28.17 15.88
N GLY A 391 -31.37 26.87 15.71
CA GLY A 391 -31.58 26.27 14.40
C GLY A 391 -32.84 26.80 13.72
N LEU A 392 -33.95 26.99 14.48
CA LEU A 392 -35.18 27.56 13.98
C LEU A 392 -35.02 29.03 13.54
N GLU A 393 -34.28 29.83 14.31
CA GLU A 393 -33.93 31.20 13.93
C GLU A 393 -33.17 31.25 12.61
N ILE A 394 -32.15 30.40 12.44
CA ILE A 394 -31.38 30.32 11.18
C ILE A 394 -32.24 29.81 10.02
N ALA A 395 -33.11 28.81 10.25
CA ALA A 395 -34.02 28.32 9.21
C ALA A 395 -35.02 29.40 8.74
N GLU A 396 -35.52 30.21 9.66
CA GLU A 396 -36.40 31.33 9.34
C GLU A 396 -35.68 32.42 8.56
N LEU A 397 -34.49 32.82 8.99
CA LEU A 397 -33.66 33.82 8.30
C LEU A 397 -33.24 33.38 6.89
N SER A 398 -33.06 32.10 6.68
CA SER A 398 -32.66 31.53 5.38
C SER A 398 -33.83 31.11 4.47
N GLY A 399 -35.08 31.12 5.00
CA GLY A 399 -36.24 30.59 4.31
C GLY A 399 -36.27 29.08 4.15
N ASP A 400 -35.47 28.32 4.94
CA ASP A 400 -35.37 26.87 4.88
C ASP A 400 -36.53 26.19 5.62
N SER A 401 -37.67 26.07 4.93
CA SER A 401 -38.88 25.46 5.46
C SER A 401 -38.72 23.96 5.79
N SER A 402 -37.86 23.25 5.07
CA SER A 402 -37.59 21.84 5.31
C SER A 402 -36.89 21.64 6.66
N SER A 403 -35.76 22.30 6.87
CA SER A 403 -35.01 22.23 8.12
C SER A 403 -35.87 22.72 9.32
N ARG A 404 -36.71 23.76 9.08
CA ARG A 404 -37.64 24.25 10.11
C ARG A 404 -38.60 23.16 10.56
N THR A 405 -39.17 22.40 9.63
CA THR A 405 -40.08 21.30 9.93
C THR A 405 -39.41 20.20 10.74
N ASP A 406 -38.20 19.81 10.38
CA ASP A 406 -37.45 18.76 11.07
C ASP A 406 -37.04 19.20 12.49
N LEU A 407 -36.60 20.44 12.65
CA LEU A 407 -36.28 21.04 13.94
C LEU A 407 -37.50 21.09 14.88
N LEU A 408 -38.70 21.42 14.36
CA LEU A 408 -39.94 21.42 15.16
C LEU A 408 -40.30 20.01 15.64
N LYS A 409 -40.15 18.99 14.78
CA LYS A 409 -40.34 17.60 15.19
C LYS A 409 -39.35 17.19 16.28
N ALA A 410 -38.06 17.52 16.08
CA ALA A 410 -37.01 17.22 17.07
C ALA A 410 -37.30 17.91 18.41
N LYS A 411 -37.83 19.16 18.40
CA LYS A 411 -38.25 19.90 19.60
C LYS A 411 -39.28 19.13 20.41
N GLU A 412 -40.29 18.57 19.77
CA GLU A 412 -41.32 17.77 20.45
C GLU A 412 -40.75 16.56 21.19
N TYR A 413 -39.79 15.83 20.56
CA TYR A 413 -39.09 14.72 21.20
C TYR A 413 -38.31 15.20 22.44
N TYR A 414 -37.56 16.30 22.32
CA TYR A 414 -36.72 16.79 23.42
C TYR A 414 -37.49 17.39 24.58
N LEU A 415 -38.64 18.02 24.32
CA LEU A 415 -39.58 18.45 25.38
C LEU A 415 -40.08 17.26 26.20
N ARG A 416 -40.27 16.11 25.57
CA ARG A 416 -40.66 14.86 26.22
C ARG A 416 -39.48 14.09 26.81
N LYS A 417 -38.26 14.65 26.75
CA LYS A 417 -36.99 14.02 27.17
C LYS A 417 -36.71 12.70 26.45
N ILE A 418 -37.08 12.61 25.18
CA ILE A 418 -36.85 11.45 24.32
C ILE A 418 -35.76 11.82 23.29
N PRO A 419 -34.63 11.10 23.23
CA PRO A 419 -33.63 11.33 22.18
C PRO A 419 -34.20 10.92 20.82
N HIS A 420 -33.94 11.72 19.79
CA HIS A 420 -34.29 11.34 18.41
C HIS A 420 -33.55 10.09 17.98
N ARG A 421 -34.23 9.17 17.29
CA ARG A 421 -33.66 7.99 16.68
C ARG A 421 -33.92 8.04 15.18
N GLY A 422 -32.85 7.90 14.39
CA GLY A 422 -32.97 7.80 12.95
C GLY A 422 -33.83 6.60 12.54
N GLU A 423 -34.57 6.73 11.47
CA GLU A 423 -35.39 5.67 10.87
C GLU A 423 -34.53 4.54 10.29
#